data_26269428eb7b97e573a2234a6d8f6b1a
#
_entry.id   26269428eb7b97e573a2234a6d8f6b1a
#
_cell.length_a   1.000
_cell.length_b   1.000
_cell.length_c   1.000
_cell.angle_alpha   90.00
_cell.angle_beta   90.00
_cell.angle_gamma   90.00
#
_symmetry.space_group_name_H-M   'P 1'
#
loop_
_entity.id
_entity.type
_entity.pdbx_description
1 polymer ?
#
loop_
_entity_poly.entity_id
_entity_poly.type
_entity_poly.pdbx_seq_one_letter_code
_entity_poly.pdbx_strand_id
1 'polypeptide(L)'
;MHEEKDYGHVPVLLHECLDALALRPDGVYVDGTLGRAGHSLEIAKRLTTGRLIGIDRDETAITAAEERLADYMDRVTLVHSNFDRVGEILDELGLDGADGMLFDLGVSSPQLDEAERGFSYMQDAPLDMRMDRSAPLTARDVINDWSYEELRRILYEYGEERYAPVIARHICRAREQASIERTGELVDIIKSAMPPQALREKQHPAKRSFQALRIAVNGELDALPPMLEAAVSHLHTGGRLAVISFHSLEDRIIKKSLQDMATGCTCPPNVPVCVCGKKPRIRLVSRKPIVAGEAELERNPRSRSAKLRVAEKV
;
A
#
# COMPACT_ATOMS: atom_id res chain seq x y z
N MET A 1 16.57 24.13 -20.38
CA MET A 1 17.16 23.23 -19.36
C MET A 1 16.44 23.56 -18.07
N HIS A 2 15.37 22.83 -17.74
CA HIS A 2 14.77 22.92 -16.41
C HIS A 2 15.68 22.16 -15.47
N GLU A 3 16.16 22.83 -14.41
CA GLU A 3 16.82 22.14 -13.30
C GLU A 3 15.83 21.07 -12.79
N GLU A 4 16.25 19.81 -12.85
CA GLU A 4 15.51 18.73 -12.15
C GLU A 4 15.44 19.13 -10.68
N LYS A 5 14.27 19.58 -10.22
CA LYS A 5 14.02 19.71 -8.78
C LYS A 5 14.28 18.34 -8.16
N ASP A 6 15.35 18.23 -7.39
CA ASP A 6 15.68 17.04 -6.63
C ASP A 6 14.56 16.82 -5.60
N TYR A 7 13.61 15.98 -5.92
CA TYR A 7 12.52 15.60 -5.02
C TYR A 7 12.98 14.64 -3.91
N GLY A 8 14.31 14.41 -3.78
CA GLY A 8 14.96 13.74 -2.65
C GLY A 8 14.56 12.29 -2.39
N HIS A 9 13.66 11.73 -3.19
CA HIS A 9 13.13 10.38 -2.96
C HIS A 9 13.21 9.51 -4.21
N VAL A 10 14.01 8.43 -4.12
CA VAL A 10 14.08 7.40 -5.15
C VAL A 10 12.92 6.41 -4.93
N PRO A 11 12.09 6.14 -5.95
CA PRO A 11 11.05 5.12 -5.85
C PRO A 11 11.63 3.75 -5.49
N VAL A 12 10.91 2.99 -4.68
CA VAL A 12 11.32 1.66 -4.25
C VAL A 12 11.22 0.69 -5.42
N LEU A 13 12.28 -0.11 -5.67
CA LEU A 13 12.33 -1.13 -6.72
C LEU A 13 11.97 -0.56 -8.11
N LEU A 14 12.39 0.68 -8.41
CA LEU A 14 12.02 1.38 -9.63
C LEU A 14 12.31 0.57 -10.89
N HIS A 15 13.54 0.09 -11.05
CA HIS A 15 13.96 -0.65 -12.24
C HIS A 15 13.20 -1.98 -12.36
N GLU A 16 13.06 -2.68 -11.24
CA GLU A 16 12.34 -3.95 -11.17
C GLU A 16 10.86 -3.78 -11.51
N CYS A 17 10.24 -2.66 -11.14
CA CYS A 17 8.85 -2.35 -11.48
C CYS A 17 8.69 -2.05 -12.98
N LEU A 18 9.58 -1.25 -13.55
CA LEU A 18 9.54 -0.92 -14.98
C LEU A 18 9.76 -2.18 -15.85
N ASP A 19 10.70 -3.03 -15.46
CA ASP A 19 10.95 -4.32 -16.13
C ASP A 19 9.75 -5.27 -15.97
N ALA A 20 9.15 -5.31 -14.78
CA ALA A 20 7.98 -6.13 -14.50
C ALA A 20 6.77 -5.74 -15.33
N LEU A 21 6.54 -4.44 -15.54
CA LEU A 21 5.45 -3.91 -16.34
C LEU A 21 5.59 -4.17 -17.85
N ALA A 22 6.80 -4.48 -18.34
CA ALA A 22 7.08 -4.73 -19.76
C ALA A 22 6.52 -3.62 -20.67
N LEU A 23 6.86 -2.36 -20.35
CA LEU A 23 6.27 -1.16 -20.92
C LEU A 23 6.35 -1.12 -22.46
N ARG A 24 5.22 -0.81 -23.11
CA ARG A 24 5.09 -0.51 -24.52
C ARG A 24 4.77 0.97 -24.71
N PRO A 25 5.33 1.65 -25.71
CA PRO A 25 5.13 3.08 -25.94
C PRO A 25 3.67 3.50 -26.22
N ASP A 26 2.84 2.57 -26.67
CA ASP A 26 1.44 2.74 -27.04
C ASP A 26 0.45 2.13 -26.02
N GLY A 27 0.96 1.54 -24.92
CA GLY A 27 0.16 0.82 -23.93
C GLY A 27 -0.57 1.73 -22.96
N VAL A 28 -1.57 1.17 -22.27
CA VAL A 28 -2.31 1.79 -21.18
C VAL A 28 -1.79 1.26 -19.84
N TYR A 29 -1.38 2.15 -18.95
CA TYR A 29 -0.82 1.80 -17.65
C TYR A 29 -1.54 2.49 -16.52
N VAL A 30 -1.60 1.83 -15.37
CA VAL A 30 -2.15 2.38 -14.13
C VAL A 30 -1.08 2.36 -13.05
N ASP A 31 -0.86 3.50 -12.40
CA ASP A 31 -0.18 3.62 -11.11
C ASP A 31 -1.25 3.89 -10.05
N GLY A 32 -1.64 2.85 -9.31
CA GLY A 32 -2.73 2.92 -8.34
C GLY A 32 -2.33 3.54 -6.99
N THR A 33 -1.06 3.91 -6.84
CA THR A 33 -0.47 4.48 -5.63
C THR A 33 0.53 5.57 -6.02
N LEU A 34 0.01 6.58 -6.68
CA LEU A 34 0.76 7.62 -7.39
C LEU A 34 1.84 8.31 -6.53
N GLY A 35 1.50 8.62 -5.25
CA GLY A 35 2.38 9.34 -4.35
C GLY A 35 2.91 10.62 -4.99
N ARG A 36 4.22 10.84 -4.96
CA ARG A 36 4.87 11.95 -5.67
C ARG A 36 5.26 11.60 -7.11
N ALA A 37 4.54 10.69 -7.75
CA ALA A 37 4.71 10.29 -9.14
C ALA A 37 6.13 9.81 -9.52
N GLY A 38 6.82 9.13 -8.62
CA GLY A 38 8.18 8.67 -8.90
C GLY A 38 8.23 7.58 -9.97
N HIS A 39 7.44 6.52 -9.81
CA HIS A 39 7.25 5.49 -10.81
C HIS A 39 6.54 6.03 -12.06
N SER A 40 5.48 6.80 -11.85
CA SER A 40 4.66 7.41 -12.89
C SER A 40 5.46 8.27 -13.87
N LEU A 41 6.41 9.07 -13.39
CA LEU A 41 7.28 9.88 -14.25
C LEU A 41 8.10 8.99 -15.19
N GLU A 42 8.67 7.92 -14.68
CA GLU A 42 9.49 7.00 -15.47
C GLU A 42 8.64 6.17 -16.46
N ILE A 43 7.39 5.88 -16.11
CA ILE A 43 6.43 5.28 -17.04
C ILE A 43 6.07 6.30 -18.13
N ALA A 44 5.66 7.53 -17.77
CA ALA A 44 5.25 8.58 -18.71
C ALA A 44 6.33 8.94 -19.73
N LYS A 45 7.62 8.97 -19.32
CA LYS A 45 8.77 9.17 -20.21
C LYS A 45 8.89 8.11 -21.30
N ARG A 46 8.39 6.90 -21.09
CA ARG A 46 8.48 5.76 -22.02
C ARG A 46 7.25 5.64 -22.93
N LEU A 47 6.19 6.36 -22.63
CA LEU A 47 4.99 6.39 -23.44
C LEU A 47 5.12 7.43 -24.58
N THR A 48 4.55 7.12 -25.75
CA THR A 48 4.44 8.03 -26.90
C THR A 48 2.98 8.33 -27.23
N THR A 49 2.20 7.30 -27.56
CA THR A 49 0.75 7.36 -27.83
C THR A 49 -0.07 6.65 -26.76
N GLY A 50 0.59 5.97 -25.84
CA GLY A 50 -0.03 5.29 -24.72
C GLY A 50 -0.56 6.27 -23.66
N ARG A 51 -1.21 5.73 -22.63
CA ARG A 51 -1.80 6.49 -21.54
C ARG A 51 -1.34 5.99 -20.18
N LEU A 52 -1.21 6.91 -19.22
CA LEU A 52 -0.98 6.62 -17.81
C LEU A 52 -2.13 7.17 -16.98
N ILE A 53 -2.71 6.33 -16.16
CA ILE A 53 -3.70 6.69 -15.15
C ILE A 53 -3.02 6.62 -13.78
N GLY A 54 -2.88 7.76 -13.10
CA GLY A 54 -2.35 7.86 -11.75
C GLY A 54 -3.47 8.02 -10.74
N ILE A 55 -3.54 7.14 -9.75
CA ILE A 55 -4.57 7.14 -8.71
C ILE A 55 -3.91 7.36 -7.36
N ASP A 56 -4.43 8.26 -6.55
CA ASP A 56 -4.07 8.38 -5.14
C ASP A 56 -5.27 8.85 -4.32
N ARG A 57 -5.34 8.41 -3.09
CA ARG A 57 -6.34 8.83 -2.10
C ARG A 57 -5.94 10.09 -1.34
N ASP A 58 -4.68 10.51 -1.44
CA ASP A 58 -4.14 11.72 -0.82
C ASP A 58 -4.15 12.86 -1.86
N GLU A 59 -4.99 13.88 -1.65
CA GLU A 59 -5.09 15.04 -2.54
C GLU A 59 -3.75 15.77 -2.67
N THR A 60 -2.93 15.77 -1.61
CA THR A 60 -1.59 16.38 -1.66
C THR A 60 -0.65 15.64 -2.60
N ALA A 61 -0.83 14.31 -2.73
CA ALA A 61 -0.09 13.50 -3.70
C ALA A 61 -0.51 13.84 -5.13
N ILE A 62 -1.80 13.98 -5.39
CA ILE A 62 -2.33 14.41 -6.71
C ILE A 62 -1.73 15.74 -7.13
N THR A 63 -1.80 16.77 -6.25
CA THR A 63 -1.24 18.10 -6.54
C THR A 63 0.28 18.04 -6.83
N ALA A 64 1.03 17.29 -6.04
CA ALA A 64 2.47 17.13 -6.26
C ALA A 64 2.79 16.40 -7.57
N ALA A 65 1.94 15.43 -7.94
CA ALA A 65 2.08 14.68 -9.18
C ALA A 65 1.74 15.54 -10.42
N GLU A 66 0.74 16.41 -10.35
CA GLU A 66 0.43 17.40 -11.41
C GLU A 66 1.65 18.24 -11.75
N GLU A 67 2.32 18.80 -10.74
CA GLU A 67 3.55 19.57 -10.94
C GLU A 67 4.66 18.73 -11.56
N ARG A 68 4.86 17.50 -11.07
CA ARG A 68 5.97 16.64 -11.51
C ARG A 68 5.78 16.07 -12.89
N LEU A 69 4.53 15.84 -13.30
CA LEU A 69 4.15 15.26 -14.59
C LEU A 69 3.70 16.32 -15.61
N ALA A 70 3.89 17.62 -15.34
CA ALA A 70 3.40 18.72 -16.16
C ALA A 70 3.72 18.56 -17.67
N ASP A 71 4.93 18.11 -18.01
CA ASP A 71 5.37 17.90 -19.40
C ASP A 71 4.73 16.68 -20.08
N TYR A 72 3.96 15.86 -19.35
CA TYR A 72 3.36 14.61 -19.83
C TYR A 72 1.84 14.57 -19.68
N MET A 73 1.19 15.68 -19.30
CA MET A 73 -0.26 15.74 -19.04
C MET A 73 -1.11 15.51 -20.29
N ASP A 74 -0.52 15.54 -21.47
CA ASP A 74 -1.17 15.13 -22.73
C ASP A 74 -1.53 13.63 -22.77
N ARG A 75 -0.84 12.80 -21.98
CA ARG A 75 -1.00 11.34 -21.91
C ARG A 75 -1.22 10.81 -20.48
N VAL A 76 -1.27 11.68 -19.48
CA VAL A 76 -1.49 11.33 -18.07
C VAL A 76 -2.86 11.82 -17.61
N THR A 77 -3.59 10.97 -16.92
CA THR A 77 -4.84 11.30 -16.22
C THR A 77 -4.65 11.03 -14.73
N LEU A 78 -4.89 12.02 -13.89
CA LEU A 78 -4.79 11.88 -12.43
C LEU A 78 -6.18 11.79 -11.81
N VAL A 79 -6.36 10.86 -10.87
CA VAL A 79 -7.65 10.57 -10.24
C VAL A 79 -7.48 10.53 -8.73
N HIS A 80 -8.16 11.44 -8.01
CA HIS A 80 -8.26 11.39 -6.55
C HIS A 80 -9.27 10.32 -6.14
N SER A 81 -8.78 9.13 -5.81
CA SER A 81 -9.60 7.97 -5.41
C SER A 81 -8.76 6.94 -4.68
N ASN A 82 -9.42 5.97 -4.06
CA ASN A 82 -8.73 4.80 -3.54
C ASN A 82 -8.48 3.77 -4.66
N PHE A 83 -7.37 3.06 -4.60
CA PHE A 83 -6.94 2.08 -5.60
C PHE A 83 -7.87 0.86 -5.73
N ASP A 84 -8.70 0.56 -4.74
CA ASP A 84 -9.69 -0.53 -4.81
C ASP A 84 -10.79 -0.27 -5.83
N ARG A 85 -10.95 0.99 -6.25
CA ARG A 85 -11.88 1.41 -7.32
C ARG A 85 -11.26 1.43 -8.72
N VAL A 86 -10.08 0.83 -8.91
CA VAL A 86 -9.35 0.86 -10.19
C VAL A 86 -10.20 0.40 -11.39
N GLY A 87 -11.06 -0.61 -11.21
CA GLY A 87 -11.97 -1.07 -12.27
C GLY A 87 -12.99 -0.02 -12.65
N GLU A 88 -13.69 0.56 -11.66
CA GLU A 88 -14.67 1.62 -11.87
C GLU A 88 -14.04 2.84 -12.56
N ILE A 89 -12.82 3.22 -12.16
CA ILE A 89 -12.08 4.34 -12.76
C ILE A 89 -11.79 4.07 -14.25
N LEU A 90 -11.35 2.87 -14.61
CA LEU A 90 -11.12 2.52 -16.01
C LEU A 90 -12.40 2.55 -16.83
N ASP A 91 -13.51 2.04 -16.27
CA ASP A 91 -14.83 2.07 -16.91
C ASP A 91 -15.33 3.52 -17.12
N GLU A 92 -15.21 4.38 -16.08
CA GLU A 92 -15.57 5.81 -16.14
C GLU A 92 -14.74 6.58 -17.19
N LEU A 93 -13.48 6.19 -17.42
CA LEU A 93 -12.61 6.77 -18.44
C LEU A 93 -12.84 6.18 -19.83
N GLY A 94 -13.76 5.21 -19.98
CA GLY A 94 -14.05 4.53 -21.24
C GLY A 94 -12.90 3.66 -21.76
N LEU A 95 -12.07 3.13 -20.85
CA LEU A 95 -10.95 2.24 -21.16
C LEU A 95 -11.40 0.79 -20.97
N ASP A 96 -11.18 -0.04 -21.98
CA ASP A 96 -11.53 -1.47 -21.98
C ASP A 96 -10.56 -2.33 -21.15
N GLY A 97 -9.46 -1.74 -20.67
CA GLY A 97 -8.48 -2.38 -19.82
C GLY A 97 -7.12 -1.66 -19.84
N ALA A 98 -6.13 -2.32 -19.23
CA ALA A 98 -4.77 -1.83 -19.13
C ALA A 98 -3.75 -2.91 -19.54
N ASP A 99 -2.60 -2.48 -20.05
CA ASP A 99 -1.46 -3.34 -20.37
C ASP A 99 -0.55 -3.59 -19.17
N GLY A 100 -0.66 -2.72 -18.15
CA GLY A 100 0.04 -2.93 -16.90
C GLY A 100 -0.51 -2.07 -15.76
N MET A 101 -0.46 -2.62 -14.56
CA MET A 101 -0.86 -1.93 -13.33
C MET A 101 0.20 -2.10 -12.26
N LEU A 102 0.55 -1.00 -11.61
CA LEU A 102 1.48 -0.93 -10.48
C LEU A 102 0.73 -0.47 -9.22
N PHE A 103 1.01 -1.13 -8.10
CA PHE A 103 0.57 -0.72 -6.78
C PHE A 103 1.76 -0.78 -5.83
N ASP A 104 2.22 0.38 -5.36
CA ASP A 104 3.28 0.55 -4.35
C ASP A 104 2.62 0.83 -3.01
N LEU A 105 2.30 -0.24 -2.26
CA LEU A 105 1.47 -0.15 -1.06
C LEU A 105 2.18 0.54 0.11
N GLY A 106 1.39 0.98 1.08
CA GLY A 106 1.87 1.56 2.32
C GLY A 106 1.84 3.07 2.33
N VAL A 107 2.69 3.69 3.16
CA VAL A 107 2.73 5.14 3.36
C VAL A 107 3.77 5.79 2.47
N SER A 108 3.44 6.94 1.94
CA SER A 108 4.39 7.78 1.22
C SER A 108 5.38 8.43 2.19
N SER A 109 6.56 8.80 1.67
CA SER A 109 7.56 9.48 2.48
C SER A 109 7.06 10.79 3.11
N PRO A 110 6.35 11.67 2.39
CA PRO A 110 5.76 12.86 2.99
C PRO A 110 4.84 12.57 4.17
N GLN A 111 4.00 11.54 4.07
CA GLN A 111 3.12 11.14 5.18
C GLN A 111 3.88 10.78 6.46
N LEU A 112 5.09 10.20 6.33
CA LEU A 112 5.96 9.90 7.46
C LEU A 112 6.77 11.10 7.94
N ASP A 113 7.19 11.97 7.02
CA ASP A 113 8.11 13.06 7.29
C ASP A 113 7.37 14.33 7.80
N GLU A 114 6.09 14.51 7.41
CA GLU A 114 5.22 15.57 7.89
C GLU A 114 4.61 15.21 9.25
N ALA A 115 5.15 15.75 10.34
CA ALA A 115 4.75 15.44 11.70
C ALA A 115 3.23 15.52 11.92
N GLU A 116 2.60 16.60 11.42
CA GLU A 116 1.17 16.89 11.57
C GLU A 116 0.23 15.81 10.97
N ARG A 117 0.77 14.89 10.15
CA ARG A 117 0.04 13.74 9.63
C ARG A 117 -0.12 12.62 10.68
N GLY A 118 0.64 12.62 11.77
CA GLY A 118 0.53 11.68 12.88
C GLY A 118 0.97 10.24 12.62
N PHE A 119 1.62 9.93 11.49
CA PHE A 119 2.08 8.58 11.16
C PHE A 119 3.33 8.16 11.96
N SER A 120 4.13 9.12 12.41
CA SER A 120 5.40 8.87 13.07
C SER A 120 5.24 8.73 14.60
N TYR A 121 5.81 7.66 15.16
CA TYR A 121 5.97 7.51 16.61
C TYR A 121 7.25 8.16 17.16
N MET A 122 8.03 8.82 16.30
CA MET A 122 9.27 9.50 16.64
C MET A 122 9.09 10.98 16.90
N GLN A 123 7.97 11.54 16.49
CA GLN A 123 7.63 12.96 16.59
C GLN A 123 6.29 13.09 17.32
N ASP A 124 6.19 14.09 18.19
CA ASP A 124 4.93 14.38 18.87
C ASP A 124 4.03 15.24 17.99
N ALA A 125 2.87 14.70 17.62
CA ALA A 125 1.94 15.30 16.67
C ALA A 125 0.48 14.88 16.98
N PRO A 126 -0.54 15.49 16.36
CA PRO A 126 -1.92 15.03 16.45
C PRO A 126 -2.06 13.56 16.03
N LEU A 127 -2.93 12.80 16.67
CA LEU A 127 -3.27 11.42 16.32
C LEU A 127 -4.25 11.40 15.12
N ASP A 128 -3.77 11.71 13.92
CA ASP A 128 -4.57 11.71 12.69
C ASP A 128 -4.46 10.38 11.93
N MET A 129 -3.33 10.09 11.32
CA MET A 129 -2.99 8.92 10.50
C MET A 129 -3.87 8.70 9.26
N ARG A 130 -4.72 9.64 8.86
CA ARG A 130 -5.48 9.53 7.61
C ARG A 130 -4.59 9.75 6.40
N MET A 131 -4.64 8.84 5.44
CA MET A 131 -4.05 9.06 4.12
C MET A 131 -4.91 10.04 3.32
N ASP A 132 -6.22 9.81 3.27
CA ASP A 132 -7.20 10.75 2.77
C ASP A 132 -7.72 11.64 3.92
N ARG A 133 -7.36 12.91 3.91
CA ARG A 133 -7.75 13.88 4.96
C ARG A 133 -9.24 14.21 4.96
N SER A 134 -9.97 13.90 3.89
CA SER A 134 -11.43 14.05 3.82
C SER A 134 -12.18 12.92 4.53
N ALA A 135 -11.51 11.77 4.77
CA ALA A 135 -12.10 10.64 5.49
C ALA A 135 -12.43 11.02 6.95
N PRO A 136 -13.55 10.55 7.52
CA PRO A 136 -13.98 10.95 8.84
C PRO A 136 -13.18 10.34 10.00
N LEU A 137 -12.67 9.10 9.84
CA LEU A 137 -12.05 8.32 10.90
C LEU A 137 -10.58 8.67 11.08
N THR A 138 -10.19 9.13 12.29
CA THR A 138 -8.81 9.42 12.67
C THR A 138 -8.27 8.37 13.65
N ALA A 139 -6.94 8.32 13.84
CA ALA A 139 -6.34 7.49 14.87
C ALA A 139 -6.78 7.90 16.29
N ARG A 140 -7.08 9.20 16.49
CA ARG A 140 -7.66 9.72 17.71
C ARG A 140 -9.01 9.06 18.02
N ASP A 141 -9.90 8.99 17.03
CA ASP A 141 -11.22 8.39 17.20
C ASP A 141 -11.09 6.89 17.50
N VAL A 142 -10.22 6.18 16.79
CA VAL A 142 -9.93 4.75 17.10
C VAL A 142 -9.47 4.58 18.55
N ILE A 143 -8.55 5.39 19.01
CA ILE A 143 -7.98 5.28 20.37
C ILE A 143 -9.00 5.65 21.45
N ASN A 144 -9.79 6.71 21.23
CA ASN A 144 -10.70 7.22 22.27
C ASN A 144 -12.07 6.54 22.27
N ASP A 145 -12.59 6.11 21.12
CA ASP A 145 -13.98 5.68 21.01
C ASP A 145 -14.17 4.17 20.83
N TRP A 146 -13.16 3.45 20.28
CA TRP A 146 -13.32 2.01 20.07
C TRP A 146 -13.26 1.23 21.39
N SER A 147 -14.00 0.10 21.44
CA SER A 147 -14.03 -0.79 22.60
C SER A 147 -12.65 -1.44 22.86
N TYR A 148 -12.47 -1.95 24.08
CA TYR A 148 -11.28 -2.73 24.43
C TYR A 148 -11.08 -3.92 23.47
N GLU A 149 -12.15 -4.60 23.13
CA GLU A 149 -12.13 -5.77 22.23
C GLU A 149 -11.66 -5.39 20.84
N GLU A 150 -12.14 -4.28 20.29
CA GLU A 150 -11.75 -3.76 18.97
C GLU A 150 -10.28 -3.32 18.97
N LEU A 151 -9.87 -2.55 19.97
CA LEU A 151 -8.46 -2.13 20.12
C LEU A 151 -7.53 -3.35 20.25
N ARG A 152 -7.89 -4.33 21.11
CA ARG A 152 -7.11 -5.56 21.26
C ARG A 152 -7.03 -6.33 19.92
N ARG A 153 -8.14 -6.42 19.19
CA ARG A 153 -8.21 -7.12 17.91
C ARG A 153 -7.26 -6.49 16.89
N ILE A 154 -7.36 -5.18 16.66
CA ILE A 154 -6.49 -4.53 15.66
C ILE A 154 -5.02 -4.59 16.05
N LEU A 155 -4.68 -4.37 17.32
CA LEU A 155 -3.30 -4.48 17.79
C LEU A 155 -2.74 -5.89 17.57
N TYR A 156 -3.54 -6.93 17.77
CA TYR A 156 -3.13 -8.32 17.55
C TYR A 156 -3.10 -8.69 16.06
N GLU A 157 -4.18 -8.42 15.31
CA GLU A 157 -4.33 -8.86 13.92
C GLU A 157 -3.52 -7.98 12.95
N TYR A 158 -3.55 -6.65 13.10
CA TYR A 158 -2.90 -5.70 12.19
C TYR A 158 -1.49 -5.31 12.64
N GLY A 159 -1.24 -5.32 13.95
CA GLY A 159 0.09 -5.04 14.51
C GLY A 159 0.97 -6.27 14.68
N GLU A 160 0.39 -7.47 14.66
CA GLU A 160 1.06 -8.71 15.12
C GLU A 160 1.70 -8.46 16.50
N GLU A 161 1.00 -7.68 17.38
CA GLU A 161 1.49 -7.20 18.68
C GLU A 161 1.14 -8.21 19.78
N ARG A 162 2.16 -8.85 20.35
CA ARG A 162 1.98 -9.85 21.41
C ARG A 162 1.48 -9.29 22.73
N TYR A 163 1.70 -7.98 22.97
CA TYR A 163 1.23 -7.28 24.16
C TYR A 163 -0.11 -6.58 23.95
N ALA A 164 -0.81 -6.86 22.86
CA ALA A 164 -2.09 -6.25 22.48
C ALA A 164 -3.10 -6.18 23.64
N PRO A 165 -3.34 -7.24 24.48
CA PRO A 165 -4.30 -7.16 25.56
C PRO A 165 -3.90 -6.16 26.66
N VAL A 166 -2.61 -6.03 26.93
CA VAL A 166 -2.13 -5.13 28.00
C VAL A 166 -2.14 -3.69 27.48
N ILE A 167 -1.66 -3.46 26.25
CA ILE A 167 -1.66 -2.14 25.61
C ILE A 167 -3.10 -1.61 25.49
N ALA A 168 -4.04 -2.41 24.97
CA ALA A 168 -5.44 -2.00 24.87
C ALA A 168 -6.04 -1.61 26.23
N ARG A 169 -5.73 -2.37 27.29
CA ARG A 169 -6.18 -2.03 28.67
C ARG A 169 -5.59 -0.73 29.17
N HIS A 170 -4.31 -0.47 28.90
CA HIS A 170 -3.66 0.79 29.29
C HIS A 170 -4.26 1.98 28.54
N ILE A 171 -4.53 1.84 27.25
CA ILE A 171 -5.23 2.86 26.45
C ILE A 171 -6.61 3.16 27.06
N CYS A 172 -7.43 2.13 27.30
CA CYS A 172 -8.77 2.31 27.88
C CYS A 172 -8.70 3.03 29.26
N ARG A 173 -7.76 2.66 30.12
CA ARG A 173 -7.59 3.33 31.42
C ARG A 173 -7.11 4.77 31.29
N ALA A 174 -6.20 5.05 30.36
CA ALA A 174 -5.68 6.40 30.16
C ALA A 174 -6.78 7.35 29.67
N ARG A 175 -7.56 6.94 28.68
CA ARG A 175 -8.64 7.76 28.13
C ARG A 175 -9.80 8.03 29.09
N GLU A 176 -9.99 7.20 30.15
CA GLU A 176 -10.94 7.47 31.23
C GLU A 176 -10.53 8.71 32.06
N GLN A 177 -9.26 9.07 32.08
CA GLN A 177 -8.75 10.25 32.78
C GLN A 177 -8.73 11.49 31.92
N ALA A 178 -8.27 11.37 30.69
CA ALA A 178 -8.22 12.42 29.68
C ALA A 178 -8.16 11.81 28.29
N SER A 179 -8.78 12.47 27.29
CA SER A 179 -8.68 12.09 25.88
C SER A 179 -7.22 12.07 25.45
N ILE A 180 -6.85 11.05 24.67
CA ILE A 180 -5.49 10.89 24.12
C ILE A 180 -5.47 11.59 22.76
N GLU A 181 -4.75 12.70 22.66
CA GLU A 181 -4.79 13.59 21.51
C GLU A 181 -3.55 13.50 20.63
N ARG A 182 -2.42 13.06 21.22
CA ARG A 182 -1.10 13.17 20.56
C ARG A 182 -0.37 11.84 20.48
N THR A 183 0.48 11.72 19.47
CA THR A 183 1.29 10.52 19.24
C THR A 183 2.25 10.25 20.40
N GLY A 184 2.83 11.29 21.01
CA GLY A 184 3.72 11.15 22.16
C GLY A 184 3.02 10.54 23.38
N GLU A 185 1.81 11.00 23.69
CA GLU A 185 0.98 10.45 24.77
C GLU A 185 0.72 8.95 24.56
N LEU A 186 0.33 8.59 23.33
CA LEU A 186 0.10 7.18 22.97
C LEU A 186 1.38 6.33 23.08
N VAL A 187 2.53 6.86 22.64
CA VAL A 187 3.83 6.17 22.76
C VAL A 187 4.16 5.89 24.22
N ASP A 188 3.94 6.84 25.14
CA ASP A 188 4.22 6.67 26.56
C ASP A 188 3.27 5.65 27.21
N ILE A 189 1.99 5.64 26.82
CA ILE A 189 1.02 4.63 27.25
C ILE A 189 1.47 3.23 26.79
N ILE A 190 1.86 3.07 25.54
CA ILE A 190 2.35 1.79 24.99
C ILE A 190 3.59 1.33 25.76
N LYS A 191 4.58 2.21 25.97
CA LYS A 191 5.78 1.88 26.74
C LYS A 191 5.47 1.44 28.15
N SER A 192 4.52 2.11 28.83
CA SER A 192 4.10 1.77 30.20
C SER A 192 3.43 0.40 30.30
N ALA A 193 2.84 -0.08 29.19
CA ALA A 193 2.18 -1.38 29.11
C ALA A 193 3.14 -2.56 28.86
N MET A 194 4.39 -2.27 28.46
CA MET A 194 5.35 -3.29 28.05
C MET A 194 6.34 -3.66 29.18
N PRO A 195 6.75 -4.93 29.26
CA PRO A 195 7.79 -5.32 30.21
C PRO A 195 9.16 -4.75 29.79
N PRO A 196 10.09 -4.52 30.76
CA PRO A 196 11.41 -3.93 30.49
C PRO A 196 12.22 -4.67 29.42
N GLN A 197 12.03 -5.98 29.29
CA GLN A 197 12.71 -6.78 28.25
C GLN A 197 12.24 -6.40 26.85
N ALA A 198 10.96 -6.16 26.64
CA ALA A 198 10.40 -5.73 25.35
C ALA A 198 10.88 -4.33 24.94
N LEU A 199 11.07 -3.44 25.91
CA LEU A 199 11.60 -2.08 25.67
C LEU A 199 13.06 -2.05 25.19
N ARG A 200 13.81 -3.14 25.39
CA ARG A 200 15.20 -3.30 24.96
C ARG A 200 15.34 -3.94 23.58
N GLU A 201 14.23 -4.31 22.94
CA GLU A 201 14.26 -4.88 21.59
C GLU A 201 14.78 -3.84 20.58
N LYS A 202 15.35 -4.33 19.45
CA LYS A 202 15.89 -3.47 18.39
C LYS A 202 14.83 -2.57 17.74
N GLN A 203 13.58 -3.04 17.71
CA GLN A 203 12.46 -2.27 17.15
C GLN A 203 11.85 -1.36 18.20
N HIS A 204 11.43 -0.17 17.76
CA HIS A 204 10.73 0.76 18.65
C HIS A 204 9.42 0.13 19.19
N PRO A 205 9.12 0.23 20.51
CA PRO A 205 7.96 -0.42 21.13
C PRO A 205 6.62 -0.09 20.49
N ALA A 206 6.43 1.16 20.06
CA ALA A 206 5.17 1.61 19.43
C ALA A 206 5.02 1.22 17.96
N LYS A 207 6.06 0.71 17.28
CA LYS A 207 6.02 0.45 15.83
C LYS A 207 4.83 -0.39 15.40
N ARG A 208 4.58 -1.50 16.11
CA ARG A 208 3.48 -2.43 15.77
C ARG A 208 2.12 -1.85 16.04
N SER A 209 1.97 -1.11 17.15
CA SER A 209 0.72 -0.45 17.49
C SER A 209 0.38 0.67 16.50
N PHE A 210 1.37 1.46 16.05
CA PHE A 210 1.17 2.50 15.04
C PHE A 210 0.83 1.88 13.68
N GLN A 211 1.47 0.77 13.29
CA GLN A 211 1.06 0.01 12.10
C GLN A 211 -0.40 -0.45 12.20
N ALA A 212 -0.81 -0.98 13.36
CA ALA A 212 -2.18 -1.45 13.55
C ALA A 212 -3.21 -0.33 13.41
N LEU A 213 -2.94 0.83 14.01
CA LEU A 213 -3.80 2.01 13.92
C LEU A 213 -3.89 2.52 12.48
N ARG A 214 -2.74 2.64 11.80
CA ARG A 214 -2.68 3.09 10.41
C ARG A 214 -3.52 2.20 9.49
N ILE A 215 -3.35 0.88 9.63
CA ILE A 215 -4.13 -0.10 8.85
C ILE A 215 -5.63 0.04 9.15
N ALA A 216 -6.01 0.21 10.43
CA ALA A 216 -7.41 0.35 10.82
C ALA A 216 -8.04 1.65 10.31
N VAL A 217 -7.35 2.79 10.47
CA VAL A 217 -7.82 4.10 10.02
C VAL A 217 -8.05 4.14 8.51
N ASN A 218 -7.14 3.51 7.74
CA ASN A 218 -7.13 3.61 6.29
C ASN A 218 -7.74 2.42 5.56
N GLY A 219 -8.18 1.36 6.27
CA GLY A 219 -8.75 0.16 5.66
C GLY A 219 -7.76 -0.56 4.71
N GLU A 220 -6.45 -0.47 4.97
CA GLU A 220 -5.41 -0.88 4.02
C GLU A 220 -5.52 -2.34 3.58
N LEU A 221 -5.78 -3.25 4.52
CA LEU A 221 -5.86 -4.68 4.21
C LEU A 221 -7.18 -5.07 3.53
N ASP A 222 -8.27 -4.41 3.88
CA ASP A 222 -9.60 -4.71 3.35
C ASP A 222 -9.73 -4.27 1.87
N ALA A 223 -8.97 -3.24 1.48
CA ALA A 223 -8.90 -2.76 0.10
C ALA A 223 -8.14 -3.69 -0.86
N LEU A 224 -7.26 -4.59 -0.34
CA LEU A 224 -6.39 -5.42 -1.19
C LEU A 224 -7.14 -6.48 -2.01
N PRO A 225 -8.05 -7.30 -1.44
CA PRO A 225 -8.75 -8.31 -2.23
C PRO A 225 -9.60 -7.71 -3.37
N PRO A 226 -10.45 -6.67 -3.16
CA PRO A 226 -11.19 -6.06 -4.26
C PRO A 226 -10.29 -5.40 -5.30
N MET A 227 -9.21 -4.74 -4.90
CA MET A 227 -8.22 -4.17 -5.82
C MET A 227 -7.61 -5.23 -6.72
N LEU A 228 -7.12 -6.35 -6.16
CA LEU A 228 -6.49 -7.43 -6.93
C LEU A 228 -7.47 -8.07 -7.91
N GLU A 229 -8.72 -8.25 -7.50
CA GLU A 229 -9.78 -8.79 -8.35
C GLU A 229 -10.11 -7.84 -9.51
N ALA A 230 -10.29 -6.56 -9.21
CA ALA A 230 -10.56 -5.52 -10.20
C ALA A 230 -9.38 -5.38 -11.18
N ALA A 231 -8.15 -5.30 -10.66
CA ALA A 231 -6.95 -5.19 -11.48
C ALA A 231 -6.81 -6.36 -12.46
N VAL A 232 -6.92 -7.61 -11.97
CA VAL A 232 -6.83 -8.78 -12.85
C VAL A 232 -7.98 -8.82 -13.86
N SER A 233 -9.18 -8.37 -13.51
CA SER A 233 -10.32 -8.34 -14.42
C SER A 233 -10.11 -7.36 -15.58
N HIS A 234 -9.51 -6.20 -15.32
CA HIS A 234 -9.30 -5.12 -16.29
C HIS A 234 -7.90 -5.14 -16.94
N LEU A 235 -7.08 -6.16 -16.71
CA LEU A 235 -5.86 -6.35 -17.51
C LEU A 235 -6.20 -6.99 -18.87
N HIS A 236 -5.57 -6.49 -19.92
CA HIS A 236 -5.53 -7.17 -21.22
C HIS A 236 -4.77 -8.50 -21.09
N THR A 237 -5.07 -9.46 -21.97
CA THR A 237 -4.27 -10.69 -22.09
C THR A 237 -2.80 -10.34 -22.37
N GLY A 238 -1.89 -10.90 -21.56
CA GLY A 238 -0.46 -10.57 -21.58
C GLY A 238 -0.10 -9.33 -20.73
N GLY A 239 -1.10 -8.59 -20.23
CA GLY A 239 -0.88 -7.44 -19.35
C GLY A 239 -0.31 -7.85 -17.98
N ARG A 240 0.40 -6.94 -17.32
CA ARG A 240 1.18 -7.19 -16.12
C ARG A 240 0.60 -6.48 -14.90
N LEU A 241 0.51 -7.22 -13.79
CA LEU A 241 0.22 -6.69 -12.47
C LEU A 241 1.49 -6.74 -11.62
N ALA A 242 1.94 -5.60 -11.13
CA ALA A 242 3.08 -5.44 -10.24
C ALA A 242 2.60 -4.84 -8.90
N VAL A 243 2.85 -5.54 -7.79
CA VAL A 243 2.42 -5.08 -6.46
C VAL A 243 3.60 -5.15 -5.49
N ILE A 244 3.96 -4.01 -4.89
CA ILE A 244 4.95 -3.90 -3.82
C ILE A 244 4.23 -3.89 -2.48
N SER A 245 4.70 -4.70 -1.54
CA SER A 245 4.24 -4.71 -0.15
C SER A 245 5.40 -4.47 0.81
N PHE A 246 5.12 -3.90 1.99
CA PHE A 246 6.14 -3.53 2.99
C PHE A 246 6.02 -4.30 4.31
N HIS A 247 4.94 -5.04 4.53
CA HIS A 247 4.80 -5.88 5.72
C HIS A 247 4.17 -7.25 5.42
N SER A 248 4.27 -8.13 6.42
CA SER A 248 3.88 -9.54 6.32
C SER A 248 2.42 -9.77 5.98
N LEU A 249 1.53 -8.91 6.46
CA LEU A 249 0.08 -9.06 6.27
C LEU A 249 -0.31 -8.76 4.82
N GLU A 250 0.18 -7.64 4.25
CA GLU A 250 0.00 -7.33 2.82
C GLU A 250 0.53 -8.47 1.95
N ASP A 251 1.79 -8.84 2.13
CA ASP A 251 2.44 -9.88 1.34
C ASP A 251 1.68 -11.22 1.39
N ARG A 252 1.12 -11.56 2.56
CA ARG A 252 0.30 -12.77 2.76
C ARG A 252 -0.98 -12.73 1.95
N ILE A 253 -1.71 -11.61 1.98
CA ILE A 253 -2.96 -11.43 1.22
C ILE A 253 -2.66 -11.48 -0.28
N ILE A 254 -1.71 -10.67 -0.77
CA ILE A 254 -1.34 -10.61 -2.18
C ILE A 254 -0.90 -11.98 -2.69
N LYS A 255 0.02 -12.63 -1.95
CA LYS A 255 0.50 -13.98 -2.31
C LYS A 255 -0.66 -14.97 -2.44
N LYS A 256 -1.57 -15.01 -1.46
CA LYS A 256 -2.70 -15.94 -1.46
C LYS A 256 -3.63 -15.63 -2.64
N SER A 257 -4.04 -14.40 -2.83
CA SER A 257 -4.94 -14.01 -3.91
C SER A 257 -4.36 -14.32 -5.29
N LEU A 258 -3.09 -13.96 -5.53
CA LEU A 258 -2.44 -14.28 -6.81
C LEU A 258 -2.28 -15.80 -7.03
N GLN A 259 -1.99 -16.57 -5.98
CA GLN A 259 -1.94 -18.03 -6.08
C GLN A 259 -3.31 -18.62 -6.41
N ASP A 260 -4.38 -18.13 -5.78
CA ASP A 260 -5.75 -18.59 -6.03
C ASP A 260 -6.20 -18.27 -7.46
N MET A 261 -5.84 -17.10 -8.00
CA MET A 261 -6.12 -16.69 -9.40
C MET A 261 -5.27 -17.46 -10.42
N ALA A 262 -4.05 -17.85 -10.06
CA ALA A 262 -3.15 -18.64 -10.90
C ALA A 262 -3.48 -20.14 -10.88
N THR A 263 -4.29 -20.57 -9.92
CA THR A 263 -4.65 -21.99 -9.75
C THR A 263 -5.80 -22.33 -10.68
N GLY A 264 -5.59 -23.34 -11.52
CA GLY A 264 -6.62 -23.91 -12.39
C GLY A 264 -7.55 -24.87 -11.64
N CYS A 265 -7.86 -25.97 -12.29
CA CYS A 265 -8.76 -27.00 -11.76
C CYS A 265 -8.38 -27.44 -10.34
N THR A 266 -9.36 -27.43 -9.43
CA THR A 266 -9.24 -27.86 -8.03
C THR A 266 -9.97 -29.18 -7.74
N CYS A 267 -10.43 -29.88 -8.78
CA CYS A 267 -11.05 -31.21 -8.62
C CYS A 267 -10.04 -32.20 -8.05
N PRO A 268 -10.50 -33.20 -7.26
CA PRO A 268 -9.66 -34.28 -6.81
C PRO A 268 -9.01 -35.01 -8.00
N PRO A 269 -7.75 -35.49 -7.86
CA PRO A 269 -7.03 -36.14 -8.97
C PRO A 269 -7.72 -37.35 -9.59
N ASN A 270 -8.61 -38.03 -8.85
CA ASN A 270 -9.36 -39.22 -9.26
C ASN A 270 -10.68 -38.91 -9.99
N VAL A 271 -11.02 -37.64 -10.19
CA VAL A 271 -12.22 -37.26 -10.97
C VAL A 271 -11.86 -37.25 -12.46
N PRO A 272 -12.49 -38.12 -13.31
CA PRO A 272 -12.08 -38.29 -14.70
C PRO A 272 -12.39 -37.05 -15.58
N VAL A 273 -13.36 -36.26 -15.19
CA VAL A 273 -13.75 -35.02 -15.94
C VAL A 273 -13.83 -33.87 -14.96
N CYS A 274 -13.20 -32.73 -15.32
CA CYS A 274 -13.26 -31.52 -14.52
C CYS A 274 -14.69 -30.99 -14.42
N VAL A 275 -15.18 -30.85 -13.19
CA VAL A 275 -16.53 -30.31 -12.88
C VAL A 275 -16.50 -28.92 -12.25
N CYS A 276 -15.32 -28.42 -11.84
CA CYS A 276 -15.22 -27.11 -11.18
C CYS A 276 -15.20 -25.95 -12.18
N GLY A 277 -14.88 -26.19 -13.44
CA GLY A 277 -14.80 -25.16 -14.48
C GLY A 277 -13.72 -24.09 -14.26
N LYS A 278 -12.92 -24.20 -13.18
CA LYS A 278 -11.93 -23.19 -12.81
C LYS A 278 -10.74 -23.23 -13.77
N LYS A 279 -10.45 -22.09 -14.37
CA LYS A 279 -9.27 -21.86 -15.22
C LYS A 279 -8.35 -20.84 -14.55
N PRO A 280 -7.02 -20.94 -14.74
CA PRO A 280 -6.12 -19.86 -14.33
C PRO A 280 -6.51 -18.56 -15.04
N ARG A 281 -6.50 -17.47 -14.31
CA ARG A 281 -6.75 -16.11 -14.85
C ARG A 281 -5.46 -15.34 -15.07
N ILE A 282 -4.42 -15.76 -14.33
CA ILE A 282 -3.08 -15.17 -14.39
C ILE A 282 -2.01 -16.27 -14.36
N ARG A 283 -0.83 -15.91 -14.76
CA ARG A 283 0.42 -16.64 -14.57
C ARG A 283 1.33 -15.86 -13.64
N LEU A 284 1.89 -16.49 -12.60
CA LEU A 284 2.91 -15.83 -11.77
C LEU A 284 4.22 -15.71 -12.56
N VAL A 285 4.75 -14.50 -12.69
CA VAL A 285 6.03 -14.24 -13.38
C VAL A 285 7.19 -14.81 -12.57
N SER A 286 7.11 -14.70 -11.24
CA SER A 286 8.03 -15.37 -10.33
C SER A 286 7.30 -15.97 -9.13
N ARG A 287 7.79 -17.12 -8.62
CA ARG A 287 7.25 -17.74 -7.40
C ARG A 287 7.68 -17.00 -6.13
N LYS A 288 8.90 -16.46 -6.13
CA LYS A 288 9.45 -15.65 -5.04
C LYS A 288 9.23 -14.18 -5.31
N PRO A 289 9.04 -13.35 -4.28
CA PRO A 289 9.02 -11.91 -4.48
C PRO A 289 10.40 -11.42 -4.93
N ILE A 290 10.41 -10.37 -5.74
CA ILE A 290 11.61 -9.60 -6.05
C ILE A 290 11.84 -8.67 -4.85
N VAL A 291 13.08 -8.54 -4.42
CA VAL A 291 13.49 -7.71 -3.27
C VAL A 291 14.63 -6.80 -3.68
N ALA A 292 14.81 -5.70 -2.94
CA ALA A 292 15.85 -4.73 -3.21
C ALA A 292 17.27 -5.34 -3.14
N GLY A 293 18.10 -5.03 -4.11
CA GLY A 293 19.51 -5.38 -4.12
C GLY A 293 20.33 -4.52 -3.14
N GLU A 294 21.60 -4.93 -2.88
CA GLU A 294 22.48 -4.24 -1.94
C GLU A 294 22.64 -2.74 -2.27
N ALA A 295 22.86 -2.41 -3.55
CA ALA A 295 23.04 -1.03 -3.99
C ALA A 295 21.80 -0.15 -3.76
N GLU A 296 20.58 -0.71 -3.81
CA GLU A 296 19.37 0.01 -3.46
C GLU A 296 19.22 0.16 -1.95
N LEU A 297 19.51 -0.91 -1.18
CA LEU A 297 19.44 -0.88 0.28
C LEU A 297 20.36 0.18 0.91
N GLU A 298 21.53 0.43 0.30
CA GLU A 298 22.44 1.48 0.72
C GLU A 298 21.88 2.88 0.47
N ARG A 299 21.25 3.10 -0.70
CA ARG A 299 20.69 4.41 -1.09
C ARG A 299 19.29 4.66 -0.52
N ASN A 300 18.48 3.62 -0.41
CA ASN A 300 17.10 3.68 0.04
C ASN A 300 16.80 2.64 1.13
N PRO A 301 17.12 2.91 2.41
CA PRO A 301 16.85 1.97 3.51
C PRO A 301 15.37 1.59 3.68
N ARG A 302 14.43 2.38 3.12
CA ARG A 302 12.98 2.09 3.14
C ARG A 302 12.63 0.87 2.28
N SER A 303 13.44 0.54 1.27
CA SER A 303 13.27 -0.65 0.42
C SER A 303 13.54 -1.99 1.13
N ARG A 304 14.11 -1.97 2.35
CA ARG A 304 14.51 -3.19 3.08
C ARG A 304 13.38 -4.20 3.26
N SER A 305 12.17 -3.74 3.46
CA SER A 305 11.00 -4.60 3.69
C SER A 305 10.17 -4.82 2.43
N ALA A 306 10.52 -4.15 1.33
CA ALA A 306 9.78 -4.19 0.08
C ALA A 306 9.83 -5.59 -0.56
N LYS A 307 8.68 -6.03 -1.06
CA LYS A 307 8.51 -7.28 -1.79
C LYS A 307 7.63 -7.03 -3.01
N LEU A 308 8.23 -7.05 -4.18
CA LEU A 308 7.49 -6.93 -5.44
C LEU A 308 7.02 -8.32 -5.90
N ARG A 309 5.71 -8.45 -6.15
CA ARG A 309 5.10 -9.62 -6.79
C ARG A 309 4.54 -9.25 -8.14
N VAL A 310 4.78 -10.12 -9.12
CA VAL A 310 4.39 -9.87 -10.50
C VAL A 310 3.57 -11.04 -11.04
N ALA A 311 2.45 -10.70 -11.67
CA ALA A 311 1.59 -11.63 -12.39
C ALA A 311 1.31 -11.13 -13.80
N GLU A 312 0.98 -12.05 -14.69
CA GLU A 312 0.59 -11.78 -16.08
C GLU A 312 -0.79 -12.36 -16.36
N LYS A 313 -1.64 -11.60 -16.98
CA LYS A 313 -2.99 -12.03 -17.43
C LYS A 313 -2.87 -13.09 -18.53
N VAL A 314 -3.61 -14.19 -18.43
CA VAL A 314 -3.67 -15.25 -19.44
C VAL A 314 -4.94 -15.24 -20.22
#